data_d5dd6df1ccd322d15b813847e5e6b104
#
_entry.id   d5dd6df1ccd322d15b813847e5e6b104
#
_cell.length_a   1.000
_cell.length_b   1.000
_cell.length_c   1.000
_cell.angle_alpha   90.00
_cell.angle_beta   90.00
_cell.angle_gamma   90.00
#
_symmetry.space_group_name_H-M   'P 1'
#
loop_
_entity.id
_entity.type
_entity.pdbx_description
1 polymer ?
#
loop_
_entity_poly.entity_id
_entity_poly.type
_entity_poly.pdbx_seq_one_letter_code
_entity_poly.pdbx_strand_id
1 'polypeptide(L)'
;MDPEYVTYWNRASDIMQETPWIEIGLAISTFLGAFILGGYRQYKKLTKRKNDIDWSVHTHIHEFLTELRVRTNASRSEILQFHNGEYFSDGVSMKKVSTTHESVSTGISSDAINGALLTLYLPMLEKLDHDRPLIIFTEEERPSFFKNTLDLANVYSYVVIPLRYSGSKNGLIMLQWCDDDGYTTDNSEHIQKELFYYRNIIETKLSNQLKPDKA
;
A
#
# COMPACT_ATOMS: atom_id res chain seq x y z
N MET A 1 35.14 61.42 33.42
CA MET A 1 34.47 60.62 32.37
C MET A 1 35.06 61.10 31.06
N ASP A 2 35.71 60.18 30.37
CA ASP A 2 36.48 60.50 29.17
C ASP A 2 35.52 60.99 28.05
N PRO A 3 35.78 62.21 27.49
CA PRO A 3 34.88 62.79 26.46
C PRO A 3 34.75 61.95 25.22
N GLU A 4 35.70 61.09 24.92
CA GLU A 4 35.62 60.11 23.83
C GLU A 4 34.53 59.04 24.05
N TYR A 5 34.29 58.58 25.29
CA TYR A 5 33.30 57.61 25.65
C TYR A 5 31.91 58.15 25.45
N VAL A 6 31.61 59.38 25.72
CA VAL A 6 30.31 60.02 25.53
C VAL A 6 30.02 60.20 24.04
N THR A 7 31.03 60.46 23.23
CA THR A 7 30.87 60.58 21.77
C THR A 7 30.58 59.22 21.11
N TYR A 8 31.17 58.15 21.61
CA TYR A 8 30.86 56.76 21.10
C TYR A 8 29.43 56.34 21.41
N TRP A 9 28.94 56.61 22.62
CA TRP A 9 27.56 56.24 23.01
C TRP A 9 26.52 57.09 22.27
N ASN A 10 26.75 58.36 22.06
CA ASN A 10 25.86 59.20 21.27
C ASN A 10 25.79 58.73 19.79
N ARG A 11 26.94 58.40 19.19
CA ARG A 11 26.97 57.85 17.83
C ARG A 11 26.31 56.49 17.70
N ALA A 12 26.44 55.62 18.69
CA ALA A 12 25.76 54.32 18.72
C ALA A 12 24.25 54.49 18.89
N SER A 13 23.78 55.45 19.69
CA SER A 13 22.36 55.73 19.85
C SER A 13 21.72 56.33 18.58
N ASP A 14 22.45 57.19 17.88
CA ASP A 14 22.00 57.78 16.62
C ASP A 14 21.88 56.70 15.51
N ILE A 15 22.87 55.78 15.44
CA ILE A 15 22.82 54.64 14.51
C ILE A 15 21.64 53.71 14.84
N MET A 16 21.34 53.50 16.13
CA MET A 16 20.17 52.69 16.53
C MET A 16 18.84 53.38 16.25
N GLN A 17 18.75 54.70 16.27
CA GLN A 17 17.54 55.45 15.93
C GLN A 17 17.31 55.59 14.42
N GLU A 18 18.38 55.65 13.63
CA GLU A 18 18.30 55.78 12.17
C GLU A 18 18.12 54.43 11.45
N THR A 19 18.35 53.29 12.13
CA THR A 19 18.21 52.01 11.48
C THR A 19 16.75 51.51 11.54
N PRO A 20 16.15 51.17 10.42
CA PRO A 20 14.71 50.76 10.35
C PRO A 20 14.54 49.32 10.87
N TRP A 21 15.07 49.03 12.07
CA TRP A 21 15.00 47.69 12.67
C TRP A 21 13.57 47.20 12.85
N ILE A 22 12.63 48.11 13.10
CA ILE A 22 11.22 47.79 13.23
C ILE A 22 10.63 47.35 11.86
N GLU A 23 11.02 48.06 10.80
CA GLU A 23 10.58 47.71 9.43
C GLU A 23 11.20 46.41 8.94
N ILE A 24 12.47 46.16 9.24
CA ILE A 24 13.17 44.89 8.93
C ILE A 24 12.51 43.72 9.73
N GLY A 25 12.23 43.94 11.02
CA GLY A 25 11.57 42.96 11.88
C GLY A 25 10.15 42.60 11.37
N LEU A 26 9.40 43.61 10.94
CA LEU A 26 8.07 43.41 10.33
C LEU A 26 8.15 42.69 8.98
N ALA A 27 9.11 43.00 8.14
CA ALA A 27 9.32 42.36 6.87
C ALA A 27 9.68 40.85 7.04
N ILE A 28 10.60 40.56 7.97
CA ILE A 28 11.02 39.19 8.30
C ILE A 28 9.83 38.40 8.86
N SER A 29 9.06 38.98 9.79
CA SER A 29 7.91 38.29 10.40
C SER A 29 6.79 38.00 9.40
N THR A 30 6.51 38.91 8.47
CA THR A 30 5.57 38.71 7.38
C THR A 30 6.03 37.64 6.41
N PHE A 31 7.32 37.60 6.08
CA PHE A 31 7.87 36.59 5.19
C PHE A 31 7.85 35.18 5.83
N LEU A 32 8.21 35.08 7.12
CA LEU A 32 8.11 33.85 7.88
C LEU A 32 6.66 33.37 8.01
N GLY A 33 5.74 34.27 8.30
CA GLY A 33 4.30 33.98 8.37
C GLY A 33 3.74 33.46 7.04
N ALA A 34 4.10 34.09 5.92
CA ALA A 34 3.71 33.65 4.59
C ALA A 34 4.28 32.26 4.24
N PHE A 35 5.55 32.00 4.61
CA PHE A 35 6.20 30.72 4.38
C PHE A 35 5.57 29.59 5.19
N ILE A 36 5.28 29.83 6.47
CA ILE A 36 4.60 28.87 7.36
C ILE A 36 3.18 28.59 6.86
N LEU A 37 2.42 29.62 6.48
CA LEU A 37 1.07 29.46 5.92
C LEU A 37 1.08 28.72 4.59
N GLY A 38 2.05 28.98 3.72
CA GLY A 38 2.24 28.29 2.46
C GLY A 38 2.56 26.80 2.67
N GLY A 39 3.51 26.51 3.56
CA GLY A 39 3.88 25.15 3.96
C GLY A 39 2.72 24.39 4.59
N TYR A 40 1.96 25.04 5.50
CA TYR A 40 0.77 24.44 6.12
C TYR A 40 -0.33 24.13 5.11
N ARG A 41 -0.59 25.04 4.14
CA ARG A 41 -1.55 24.80 3.06
C ARG A 41 -1.14 23.65 2.16
N GLN A 42 0.14 23.55 1.83
CA GLN A 42 0.67 22.42 1.05
C GLN A 42 0.56 21.12 1.84
N TYR A 43 0.96 21.10 3.11
CA TYR A 43 0.84 19.96 4.00
C TYR A 43 -0.61 19.51 4.13
N LYS A 44 -1.57 20.43 4.32
CA LYS A 44 -3.00 20.12 4.40
C LYS A 44 -3.55 19.57 3.08
N LYS A 45 -3.10 20.05 1.92
CA LYS A 45 -3.45 19.48 0.61
C LYS A 45 -2.93 18.05 0.46
N LEU A 46 -1.68 17.79 0.84
CA LEU A 46 -1.06 16.48 0.76
C LEU A 46 -1.72 15.47 1.71
N THR A 47 -2.04 15.87 2.93
CA THR A 47 -2.73 15.02 3.91
C THR A 47 -4.18 14.76 3.53
N LYS A 48 -4.89 15.75 2.98
CA LYS A 48 -6.27 15.58 2.53
C LYS A 48 -6.34 14.58 1.36
N ARG A 49 -5.45 14.70 0.36
CA ARG A 49 -5.37 13.76 -0.77
C ARG A 49 -5.04 12.32 -0.34
N LYS A 50 -4.26 12.15 0.73
CA LYS A 50 -3.89 10.81 1.22
C LYS A 50 -5.03 10.12 1.98
N ASN A 51 -6.02 10.86 2.44
CA ASN A 51 -7.13 10.34 3.25
C ASN A 51 -8.45 10.20 2.47
N ASP A 52 -8.54 10.71 1.25
CA ASP A 52 -9.73 10.53 0.42
C ASP A 52 -9.63 9.15 -0.25
N ILE A 53 -10.33 8.17 0.32
CA ILE A 53 -10.47 6.84 -0.26
C ILE A 53 -11.44 6.96 -1.43
N ASP A 54 -10.99 6.60 -2.62
CA ASP A 54 -11.88 6.45 -3.78
C ASP A 54 -12.63 5.12 -3.69
N TRP A 55 -13.79 5.16 -3.07
CA TRP A 55 -14.65 3.99 -2.91
C TRP A 55 -15.03 3.34 -4.24
N SER A 56 -15.12 4.11 -5.33
CA SER A 56 -15.48 3.59 -6.64
C SER A 56 -14.43 2.61 -7.17
N VAL A 57 -13.17 2.88 -6.96
CA VAL A 57 -12.08 1.97 -7.35
C VAL A 57 -12.12 0.68 -6.56
N HIS A 58 -12.34 0.76 -5.24
CA HIS A 58 -12.45 -0.43 -4.39
C HIS A 58 -13.67 -1.28 -4.75
N THR A 59 -14.80 -0.64 -5.08
CA THR A 59 -16.00 -1.34 -5.57
C THR A 59 -15.71 -2.09 -6.86
N HIS A 60 -15.11 -1.45 -7.86
CA HIS A 60 -14.76 -2.11 -9.12
C HIS A 60 -13.75 -3.26 -8.93
N ILE A 61 -12.75 -3.09 -8.05
CA ILE A 61 -11.80 -4.17 -7.75
C ILE A 61 -12.55 -5.38 -7.15
N HIS A 62 -13.49 -5.15 -6.24
CA HIS A 62 -14.30 -6.21 -5.66
C HIS A 62 -15.19 -6.90 -6.71
N GLU A 63 -15.78 -6.15 -7.63
CA GLU A 63 -16.55 -6.68 -8.78
C GLU A 63 -15.67 -7.58 -9.65
N PHE A 64 -14.47 -7.13 -10.02
CA PHE A 64 -13.51 -7.92 -10.80
C PHE A 64 -13.08 -9.20 -10.09
N LEU A 65 -12.85 -9.15 -8.79
CA LEU A 65 -12.59 -10.36 -8.00
C LEU A 65 -13.77 -11.30 -7.99
N THR A 66 -14.98 -10.77 -7.88
CA THR A 66 -16.20 -11.58 -7.92
C THR A 66 -16.39 -12.26 -9.27
N GLU A 67 -16.17 -11.53 -10.37
CA GLU A 67 -16.21 -12.10 -11.71
C GLU A 67 -15.12 -13.17 -11.90
N LEU A 68 -13.89 -12.89 -11.50
CA LEU A 68 -12.78 -13.84 -11.58
C LEU A 68 -13.10 -15.12 -10.80
N ARG A 69 -13.61 -14.98 -9.57
CA ARG A 69 -14.03 -16.10 -8.74
C ARG A 69 -15.09 -16.97 -9.45
N VAL A 70 -16.13 -16.32 -9.99
CA VAL A 70 -17.23 -17.03 -10.67
C VAL A 70 -16.74 -17.72 -11.94
N ARG A 71 -15.93 -17.06 -12.76
CA ARG A 71 -15.42 -17.60 -14.03
C ARG A 71 -14.46 -18.77 -13.83
N THR A 72 -13.73 -18.78 -12.73
CA THR A 72 -12.77 -19.84 -12.39
C THR A 72 -13.37 -20.91 -11.48
N ASN A 73 -14.63 -20.76 -11.07
CA ASN A 73 -15.28 -21.60 -10.07
C ASN A 73 -14.48 -21.70 -8.76
N ALA A 74 -13.79 -20.62 -8.39
CA ALA A 74 -13.04 -20.57 -7.14
C ALA A 74 -13.96 -20.38 -5.94
N SER A 75 -13.61 -20.96 -4.81
CA SER A 75 -14.31 -20.76 -3.53
C SER A 75 -14.05 -19.36 -2.96
N ARG A 76 -12.83 -18.85 -3.13
CA ARG A 76 -12.41 -17.49 -2.76
C ARG A 76 -11.52 -16.88 -3.84
N SER A 77 -11.59 -15.56 -3.96
CA SER A 77 -10.60 -14.76 -4.70
C SER A 77 -10.20 -13.57 -3.85
N GLU A 78 -8.91 -13.33 -3.72
CA GLU A 78 -8.36 -12.36 -2.78
C GLU A 78 -7.27 -11.50 -3.39
N ILE A 79 -7.15 -10.26 -2.91
CA ILE A 79 -5.96 -9.43 -3.10
C ILE A 79 -5.25 -9.30 -1.76
N LEU A 80 -4.04 -9.83 -1.73
CA LEU A 80 -3.10 -9.66 -0.63
C LEU A 80 -2.15 -8.51 -0.97
N GLN A 81 -2.05 -7.50 -0.11
CA GLN A 81 -1.12 -6.37 -0.30
C GLN A 81 -0.01 -6.38 0.74
N PHE A 82 1.20 -6.09 0.26
CA PHE A 82 2.37 -5.93 1.12
C PHE A 82 2.46 -4.50 1.61
N HIS A 83 2.65 -4.32 2.90
CA HIS A 83 2.80 -2.99 3.49
C HIS A 83 3.85 -2.98 4.59
N ASN A 84 4.31 -1.77 4.92
CA ASN A 84 5.19 -1.60 6.05
C ASN A 84 4.37 -1.74 7.34
N GLY A 85 4.86 -2.58 8.24
CA GLY A 85 4.36 -2.64 9.61
C GLY A 85 5.10 -1.63 10.50
N GLU A 86 5.38 -2.06 11.72
CA GLU A 86 6.25 -1.34 12.64
C GLU A 86 7.72 -1.42 12.22
N TYR A 87 8.56 -0.61 12.82
CA TYR A 87 10.00 -0.67 12.63
C TYR A 87 10.64 -1.42 13.80
N PHE A 88 11.67 -2.21 13.50
CA PHE A 88 12.55 -2.77 14.51
C PHE A 88 13.40 -1.65 15.13
N SER A 89 14.05 -1.93 16.25
CA SER A 89 14.91 -0.97 16.95
C SER A 89 16.10 -0.45 16.11
N ASP A 90 16.51 -1.19 15.09
CA ASP A 90 17.53 -0.84 14.10
C ASP A 90 17.00 0.00 12.91
N GLY A 91 15.70 0.33 12.92
CA GLY A 91 15.05 1.10 11.85
C GLY A 91 14.63 0.27 10.63
N VAL A 92 14.85 -1.05 10.61
CA VAL A 92 14.39 -1.93 9.53
C VAL A 92 12.88 -2.08 9.60
N SER A 93 12.19 -1.91 8.47
CA SER A 93 10.74 -2.07 8.40
C SER A 93 10.32 -3.53 8.50
N MET A 94 9.42 -3.82 9.43
CA MET A 94 8.76 -5.11 9.53
C MET A 94 7.72 -5.24 8.41
N LYS A 95 7.99 -6.08 7.42
CA LYS A 95 7.07 -6.31 6.30
C LYS A 95 5.86 -7.13 6.75
N LYS A 96 4.69 -6.66 6.38
CA LYS A 96 3.40 -7.29 6.67
C LYS A 96 2.60 -7.53 5.39
N VAL A 97 1.64 -8.44 5.47
CA VAL A 97 0.66 -8.75 4.42
C VAL A 97 -0.74 -8.65 5.00
N SER A 98 -1.66 -8.07 4.23
CA SER A 98 -3.08 -8.00 4.57
C SER A 98 -3.93 -8.29 3.35
N THR A 99 -5.06 -8.99 3.55
CA THR A 99 -6.12 -9.09 2.54
C THR A 99 -6.83 -7.75 2.48
N THR A 100 -6.82 -7.12 1.33
CA THR A 100 -7.46 -5.81 1.13
C THR A 100 -8.80 -5.93 0.42
N HIS A 101 -8.98 -6.97 -0.39
CA HIS A 101 -10.23 -7.29 -1.08
C HIS A 101 -10.40 -8.80 -1.08
N GLU A 102 -11.60 -9.25 -0.84
CA GLU A 102 -11.98 -10.66 -0.86
C GLU A 102 -13.36 -10.82 -1.48
N SER A 103 -13.54 -11.85 -2.31
CA SER A 103 -14.84 -12.33 -2.77
C SER A 103 -14.96 -13.81 -2.44
N VAL A 104 -16.05 -14.19 -1.77
CA VAL A 104 -16.25 -15.52 -1.21
C VAL A 104 -17.53 -16.14 -1.79
N SER A 105 -17.52 -17.44 -2.07
CA SER A 105 -18.70 -18.20 -2.46
C SER A 105 -19.68 -18.37 -1.30
N THR A 106 -20.96 -18.53 -1.64
CA THR A 106 -21.98 -18.83 -0.64
C THR A 106 -21.65 -20.12 0.11
N GLY A 107 -21.68 -20.06 1.44
CA GLY A 107 -21.37 -21.19 2.31
C GLY A 107 -19.89 -21.36 2.67
N ILE A 108 -19.01 -20.55 2.08
CA ILE A 108 -17.58 -20.52 2.41
C ILE A 108 -17.30 -19.34 3.35
N SER A 109 -16.52 -19.56 4.38
CA SER A 109 -16.10 -18.49 5.30
C SER A 109 -14.99 -17.63 4.71
N SER A 110 -14.91 -16.37 5.15
CA SER A 110 -13.78 -15.48 4.86
C SER A 110 -12.48 -16.02 5.49
N ASP A 111 -11.38 -15.84 4.77
CA ASP A 111 -10.00 -16.15 5.22
C ASP A 111 -9.13 -14.88 5.28
N ALA A 112 -9.76 -13.73 5.36
CA ALA A 112 -9.08 -12.43 5.27
C ALA A 112 -8.04 -12.25 6.39
N ILE A 113 -6.82 -11.92 5.98
CA ILE A 113 -5.64 -11.73 6.83
C ILE A 113 -5.48 -10.25 7.15
N ASN A 114 -5.17 -9.93 8.41
CA ASN A 114 -4.93 -8.55 8.82
C ASN A 114 -3.54 -8.40 9.46
N GLY A 115 -2.59 -7.86 8.70
CA GLY A 115 -1.27 -7.48 9.21
C GLY A 115 -0.38 -8.64 9.65
N ALA A 116 -0.50 -9.82 9.02
CA ALA A 116 0.39 -10.93 9.28
C ALA A 116 1.84 -10.63 8.84
N LEU A 117 2.81 -11.22 9.52
CA LEU A 117 4.21 -11.08 9.14
C LEU A 117 4.47 -11.76 7.79
N LEU A 118 5.11 -11.04 6.87
CA LEU A 118 5.44 -11.55 5.55
C LEU A 118 6.29 -12.83 5.60
N THR A 119 7.12 -12.97 6.63
CA THR A 119 7.97 -14.15 6.84
C THR A 119 7.19 -15.45 7.00
N LEU A 120 5.93 -15.37 7.44
CA LEU A 120 5.07 -16.55 7.57
C LEU A 120 4.63 -17.12 6.21
N TYR A 121 4.72 -16.32 5.15
CA TYR A 121 4.35 -16.65 3.78
C TYR A 121 5.56 -16.93 2.87
N LEU A 122 6.80 -16.85 3.38
CA LEU A 122 8.01 -17.10 2.60
C LEU A 122 8.00 -18.43 1.86
N PRO A 123 7.51 -19.56 2.42
CA PRO A 123 7.48 -20.82 1.69
C PRO A 123 6.72 -20.77 0.36
N MET A 124 5.64 -19.98 0.30
CA MET A 124 4.90 -19.70 -0.93
C MET A 124 5.63 -18.66 -1.80
N LEU A 125 6.09 -17.56 -1.19
CA LEU A 125 6.68 -16.43 -1.91
C LEU A 125 7.99 -16.80 -2.63
N GLU A 126 8.79 -17.71 -2.07
CA GLU A 126 10.03 -18.22 -2.67
C GLU A 126 9.78 -19.05 -3.94
N LYS A 127 8.60 -19.66 -4.06
CA LYS A 127 8.20 -20.44 -5.24
C LYS A 127 7.65 -19.55 -6.36
N LEU A 128 7.31 -18.29 -6.08
CA LEU A 128 6.68 -17.38 -7.03
C LEU A 128 7.67 -16.93 -8.11
N ASP A 129 7.44 -17.36 -9.33
CA ASP A 129 8.06 -16.76 -10.50
C ASP A 129 7.40 -15.41 -10.83
N HIS A 130 8.14 -14.56 -11.53
CA HIS A 130 7.77 -13.16 -11.71
C HIS A 130 6.57 -12.95 -12.63
N ASP A 131 6.31 -13.88 -13.55
CA ASP A 131 5.32 -13.70 -14.60
C ASP A 131 4.39 -14.92 -14.77
N ARG A 132 4.55 -15.95 -13.95
CA ARG A 132 3.74 -17.16 -14.02
C ARG A 132 2.90 -17.35 -12.77
N PRO A 133 1.65 -17.79 -12.92
CA PRO A 133 0.88 -18.23 -11.78
C PRO A 133 1.55 -19.43 -11.11
N LEU A 134 1.62 -19.40 -9.80
CA LEU A 134 1.99 -20.54 -8.98
C LEU A 134 0.74 -21.32 -8.64
N ILE A 135 0.73 -22.61 -8.98
CA ILE A 135 -0.39 -23.51 -8.74
C ILE A 135 0.09 -24.59 -7.79
N ILE A 136 -0.62 -24.81 -6.69
CA ILE A 136 -0.22 -25.77 -5.67
C ILE A 136 -1.47 -26.42 -5.06
N PHE A 137 -1.39 -27.76 -4.85
CA PHE A 137 -2.28 -28.45 -3.94
C PHE A 137 -1.80 -28.31 -2.50
N THR A 138 -2.71 -28.08 -1.56
CA THR A 138 -2.37 -27.81 -0.16
C THR A 138 -1.59 -28.97 0.47
N GLU A 139 -1.85 -30.22 0.04
CA GLU A 139 -1.12 -31.40 0.50
C GLU A 139 0.37 -31.40 0.10
N GLU A 140 0.71 -30.72 -1.01
CA GLU A 140 2.10 -30.59 -1.50
C GLU A 140 2.90 -29.52 -0.75
N GLU A 141 2.21 -28.69 0.05
CA GLU A 141 2.88 -27.67 0.85
C GLU A 141 3.65 -28.28 2.01
N ARG A 142 4.86 -27.74 2.23
CA ARG A 142 5.67 -28.13 3.38
C ARG A 142 4.98 -27.68 4.68
N PRO A 143 5.09 -28.43 5.77
CA PRO A 143 4.61 -28.02 7.07
C PRO A 143 5.11 -26.61 7.43
N SER A 144 4.19 -25.67 7.59
CA SER A 144 4.48 -24.26 7.85
C SER A 144 3.25 -23.58 8.45
N PHE A 145 3.43 -22.36 8.93
CA PHE A 145 2.30 -21.52 9.34
C PHE A 145 1.31 -21.33 8.18
N PHE A 146 1.83 -21.05 6.98
CA PHE A 146 1.00 -20.85 5.79
C PHE A 146 0.17 -22.10 5.46
N LYS A 147 0.80 -23.31 5.48
CA LYS A 147 0.05 -24.55 5.29
C LYS A 147 -1.05 -24.72 6.33
N ASN A 148 -0.76 -24.45 7.60
CA ASN A 148 -1.77 -24.56 8.66
C ASN A 148 -2.95 -23.60 8.44
N THR A 149 -2.71 -22.39 7.90
CA THR A 149 -3.80 -21.46 7.57
C THR A 149 -4.67 -22.01 6.44
N LEU A 150 -4.08 -22.59 5.40
CA LEU A 150 -4.82 -23.24 4.31
C LEU A 150 -5.66 -24.43 4.81
N ASP A 151 -5.08 -25.27 5.66
CA ASP A 151 -5.78 -26.42 6.26
C ASP A 151 -6.99 -25.97 7.12
N LEU A 152 -6.80 -24.93 7.93
CA LEU A 152 -7.88 -24.36 8.76
C LEU A 152 -8.99 -23.71 7.92
N ALA A 153 -8.65 -23.15 6.77
CA ALA A 153 -9.57 -22.56 5.82
C ALA A 153 -10.20 -23.59 4.87
N ASN A 154 -9.88 -24.88 5.04
CA ASN A 154 -10.28 -26.00 4.18
C ASN A 154 -9.93 -25.78 2.70
N VAL A 155 -8.75 -25.19 2.43
CA VAL A 155 -8.28 -24.98 1.06
C VAL A 155 -7.65 -26.27 0.55
N TYR A 156 -8.21 -26.82 -0.54
CA TYR A 156 -7.68 -28.00 -1.21
C TYR A 156 -6.57 -27.63 -2.19
N SER A 157 -6.77 -26.59 -2.98
CA SER A 157 -5.79 -26.06 -3.93
C SER A 157 -5.86 -24.55 -4.02
N TYR A 158 -4.76 -23.93 -4.43
CA TYR A 158 -4.70 -22.50 -4.66
C TYR A 158 -3.83 -22.14 -5.86
N VAL A 159 -4.15 -20.99 -6.45
CA VAL A 159 -3.35 -20.36 -7.50
C VAL A 159 -3.04 -18.94 -7.07
N VAL A 160 -1.79 -18.54 -7.22
CA VAL A 160 -1.36 -17.19 -6.84
C VAL A 160 -0.51 -16.55 -7.94
N ILE A 161 -0.73 -15.26 -8.18
CA ILE A 161 0.04 -14.46 -9.14
C ILE A 161 0.44 -13.12 -8.51
N PRO A 162 1.70 -12.66 -8.71
CA PRO A 162 2.12 -11.34 -8.22
C PRO A 162 1.35 -10.20 -8.89
N LEU A 163 0.96 -9.20 -8.09
CA LEU A 163 0.46 -7.91 -8.52
C LEU A 163 1.59 -6.88 -8.55
N ARG A 164 1.69 -6.17 -9.68
CA ARG A 164 2.68 -5.12 -9.89
C ARG A 164 1.98 -3.82 -10.23
N TYR A 165 2.06 -2.87 -9.36
CA TYR A 165 1.62 -1.51 -9.62
C TYR A 165 2.66 -0.53 -9.06
N SER A 166 2.72 0.66 -9.65
CA SER A 166 3.76 1.65 -9.28
C SER A 166 5.22 1.17 -9.43
N GLY A 167 5.47 0.25 -10.38
CA GLY A 167 6.84 -0.23 -10.69
C GLY A 167 7.42 -1.26 -9.72
N SER A 168 6.66 -1.72 -8.73
CA SER A 168 7.11 -2.73 -7.76
C SER A 168 6.07 -3.83 -7.55
N LYS A 169 6.52 -4.98 -6.99
CA LYS A 169 5.60 -6.02 -6.52
C LYS A 169 5.00 -5.56 -5.20
N ASN A 170 3.72 -5.23 -5.21
CA ASN A 170 3.05 -4.66 -4.04
C ASN A 170 1.99 -5.58 -3.46
N GLY A 171 1.75 -6.75 -4.07
CA GLY A 171 0.75 -7.68 -3.61
C GLY A 171 0.66 -8.94 -4.47
N LEU A 172 -0.40 -9.68 -4.25
CA LEU A 172 -0.74 -10.93 -4.92
C LEU A 172 -2.25 -10.96 -5.21
N ILE A 173 -2.65 -11.64 -6.27
CA ILE A 173 -4.00 -12.20 -6.40
C ILE A 173 -3.90 -13.68 -6.05
N MET A 174 -4.80 -14.15 -5.20
CA MET A 174 -4.92 -15.55 -4.82
C MET A 174 -6.33 -16.06 -5.14
N LEU A 175 -6.41 -17.22 -5.78
CA LEU A 175 -7.63 -18.01 -5.93
C LEU A 175 -7.49 -19.26 -5.08
N GLN A 176 -8.56 -19.63 -4.40
CA GLN A 176 -8.58 -20.82 -3.55
C GLN A 176 -9.80 -21.67 -3.87
N TRP A 177 -9.63 -22.99 -3.88
CA TRP A 177 -10.69 -24.00 -3.99
C TRP A 177 -10.74 -24.83 -2.72
N CYS A 178 -11.94 -24.96 -2.15
CA CYS A 178 -12.20 -25.71 -0.93
C CYS A 178 -12.73 -27.13 -1.23
N ASP A 179 -12.76 -27.52 -2.49
CA ASP A 179 -13.14 -28.83 -2.98
C ASP A 179 -12.06 -29.39 -3.92
N ASP A 180 -12.04 -30.69 -4.12
CA ASP A 180 -11.09 -31.41 -4.98
C ASP A 180 -11.40 -31.27 -6.48
N ASP A 181 -12.61 -30.88 -6.84
CA ASP A 181 -13.06 -30.70 -8.22
C ASP A 181 -12.78 -29.30 -8.79
N GLY A 182 -12.37 -28.36 -7.94
CA GLY A 182 -12.27 -26.95 -8.30
C GLY A 182 -11.16 -26.63 -9.29
N TYR A 183 -9.93 -27.07 -8.98
CA TYR A 183 -8.77 -26.93 -9.86
C TYR A 183 -8.38 -28.29 -10.44
N THR A 184 -8.35 -28.39 -11.76
CA THR A 184 -7.91 -29.59 -12.48
C THR A 184 -6.96 -29.23 -13.61
N THR A 185 -6.22 -30.21 -14.13
CA THR A 185 -5.35 -29.99 -15.28
C THR A 185 -6.13 -29.50 -16.49
N ASP A 186 -7.37 -29.96 -16.67
CA ASP A 186 -8.22 -29.64 -17.81
C ASP A 186 -8.68 -28.18 -17.83
N ASN A 187 -8.88 -27.56 -16.65
CA ASN A 187 -9.31 -26.17 -16.54
C ASN A 187 -8.16 -25.18 -16.31
N SER A 188 -6.91 -25.67 -16.18
CA SER A 188 -5.76 -24.86 -15.81
C SER A 188 -5.45 -23.73 -16.79
N GLU A 189 -5.54 -23.98 -18.10
CA GLU A 189 -5.32 -22.97 -19.14
C GLU A 189 -6.37 -21.85 -19.08
N HIS A 190 -7.63 -22.23 -18.88
CA HIS A 190 -8.72 -21.27 -18.69
C HIS A 190 -8.49 -20.40 -17.45
N ILE A 191 -8.18 -21.00 -16.31
CA ILE A 191 -7.92 -20.28 -15.06
C ILE A 191 -6.76 -19.30 -15.22
N GLN A 192 -5.65 -19.73 -15.83
CA GLN A 192 -4.50 -18.87 -16.07
C GLN A 192 -4.86 -17.66 -16.96
N LYS A 193 -5.62 -17.89 -18.04
CA LYS A 193 -6.07 -16.83 -18.94
C LYS A 193 -6.93 -15.79 -18.21
N GLU A 194 -7.92 -16.23 -17.45
CA GLU A 194 -8.77 -15.34 -16.66
C GLU A 194 -7.95 -14.58 -15.61
N LEU A 195 -7.05 -15.25 -14.91
CA LEU A 195 -6.19 -14.67 -13.90
C LEU A 195 -5.28 -13.56 -14.49
N PHE A 196 -4.66 -13.78 -15.67
CA PHE A 196 -3.87 -12.77 -16.35
C PHE A 196 -4.72 -11.57 -16.81
N TYR A 197 -5.92 -11.82 -17.31
CA TYR A 197 -6.83 -10.77 -17.74
C TYR A 197 -7.21 -9.84 -16.57
N TYR A 198 -7.69 -10.40 -15.46
CA TYR A 198 -8.10 -9.62 -14.30
C TYR A 198 -6.93 -8.98 -13.57
N ARG A 199 -5.77 -9.65 -13.51
CA ARG A 199 -4.54 -9.04 -12.99
C ARG A 199 -4.24 -7.72 -13.68
N ASN A 200 -4.23 -7.68 -15.01
CA ASN A 200 -3.89 -6.49 -15.77
C ASN A 200 -4.89 -5.33 -15.52
N ILE A 201 -6.17 -5.65 -15.40
CA ILE A 201 -7.20 -4.64 -15.08
C ILE A 201 -7.00 -4.09 -13.66
N ILE A 202 -6.81 -4.97 -12.69
CA ILE A 202 -6.63 -4.60 -11.27
C ILE A 202 -5.35 -3.77 -11.10
N GLU A 203 -4.23 -4.18 -11.70
CA GLU A 203 -2.97 -3.42 -11.70
C GLU A 203 -3.15 -2.01 -12.28
N THR A 204 -3.89 -1.89 -13.37
CA THR A 204 -4.21 -0.59 -13.98
C THR A 204 -5.02 0.29 -13.05
N LYS A 205 -6.05 -0.26 -12.39
CA LYS A 205 -6.89 0.48 -11.43
C LYS A 205 -6.08 0.93 -10.21
N LEU A 206 -5.29 0.04 -9.62
CA LEU A 206 -4.44 0.36 -8.47
C LEU A 206 -3.35 1.39 -8.83
N SER A 207 -2.75 1.29 -10.02
CA SER A 207 -1.75 2.25 -10.49
C SER A 207 -2.32 3.66 -10.67
N ASN A 208 -3.56 3.77 -11.10
CA ASN A 208 -4.22 5.06 -11.32
C ASN A 208 -4.56 5.77 -10.00
N GLN A 209 -4.82 5.04 -8.91
CA GLN A 209 -5.00 5.64 -7.57
C GLN A 209 -3.74 6.35 -7.06
N LEU A 210 -2.56 5.89 -7.48
CA LEU A 210 -1.27 6.41 -6.99
C LEU A 210 -0.76 7.59 -7.81
N LYS A 211 -1.35 7.86 -8.99
CA LYS A 211 -1.00 9.04 -9.78
C LYS A 211 -1.70 10.25 -9.18
N PRO A 212 -0.96 11.27 -8.69
CA PRO A 212 -1.59 12.54 -8.36
C PRO A 212 -2.23 13.07 -9.64
N ASP A 213 -3.51 13.46 -9.59
CA ASP A 213 -4.15 14.19 -10.66
C ASP A 213 -3.22 15.31 -11.10
N LYS A 214 -2.77 15.25 -12.35
CA LYS A 214 -2.09 16.38 -12.99
C LYS A 214 -3.14 17.47 -13.13
N ALA A 215 -3.22 18.36 -12.16
CA ALA A 215 -3.94 19.62 -12.25
C ALA A 215 -3.00 20.69 -12.80
#